data_7d12eed2be4b4893aef994a7e31b3223
#
_entry.id   7d12eed2be4b4893aef994a7e31b3223
#
_cell.length_a   1.000
_cell.length_b   1.000
_cell.length_c   1.000
_cell.angle_alpha   90.00
_cell.angle_beta   90.00
_cell.angle_gamma   90.00
#
_symmetry.space_group_name_H-M   'P 1'
#
loop_
_entity.id
_entity.type
_entity.pdbx_description
1 polymer ?
#
loop_
_entity_poly.entity_id
_entity_poly.type
_entity_poly.pdbx_seq_one_letter_code
_entity_poly.pdbx_strand_id
1 'polypeptide(L)'
;MTKLDTRLDVAPVPPDEIFALNGAYFADTDPHKVSLGVGVYRTDDGKPWPLPTVQKAEKALDEDNDLFRHEYTAIEGDVPFLGIARDLMFGFEGKQSEEEAKARIGTVQTVAGTGANHLGALFLAHHMKPRNVWLSNPSWANHQTIWDLAGVPRKAYPYYHAATRSFDFEGMMNTLESEALEGDAVLLHACAHNPTGLDPNKEQWVAIADLCERKKLFPFFDSAYQGFASGSPEEDAWAVRYFFNNKPDMEMCVAQSFSKNFGLYGQRVGAFHYCLNRSSTSIRDVVVGNLCHLIRGEFSMGPRSGCSIVKKILTSDELTAEWNQDLQVMSSRIKTMRQALYNELIRLQTPGTWEHIIDQSGMFSYTGLSPKQVYALKDKYHIYLLKSGRASISGLSQKNVAYVAQAIDDVIRNEN
;
A
#
# COMPACT_ATOMS: atom_id res chain seq x y z
N MET A 1 31.88 -21.99 7.16
CA MET A 1 31.06 -21.19 8.07
C MET A 1 31.66 -21.29 9.47
N THR A 2 32.17 -20.17 9.97
CA THR A 2 32.74 -20.11 11.33
C THR A 2 31.57 -20.25 12.31
N LYS A 3 31.55 -21.31 13.10
CA LYS A 3 30.57 -21.47 14.19
C LYS A 3 30.80 -20.32 15.16
N LEU A 4 29.86 -19.40 15.26
CA LEU A 4 29.87 -18.38 16.30
C LEU A 4 29.79 -19.10 17.64
N ASP A 5 30.66 -18.76 18.59
CA ASP A 5 30.68 -19.31 19.95
C ASP A 5 29.52 -18.68 20.76
N THR A 6 28.29 -19.01 20.33
CA THR A 6 27.03 -18.52 20.90
C THR A 6 25.98 -19.62 20.87
N ARG A 7 24.99 -19.53 21.79
CA ARG A 7 23.82 -20.41 21.79
C ARG A 7 22.80 -20.09 20.69
N LEU A 8 23.02 -18.99 19.93
CA LEU A 8 22.12 -18.57 18.87
C LEU A 8 22.45 -19.32 17.57
N ASP A 9 21.43 -19.96 17.00
CA ASP A 9 21.47 -20.51 15.64
C ASP A 9 20.82 -19.46 14.70
N VAL A 10 21.60 -18.46 14.30
CA VAL A 10 21.14 -17.33 13.46
C VAL A 10 21.91 -17.30 12.15
N ALA A 11 21.18 -17.28 11.05
CA ALA A 11 21.73 -17.04 9.72
C ALA A 11 21.79 -15.51 9.42
N PRO A 12 22.80 -15.04 8.66
CA PRO A 12 22.81 -13.67 8.18
C PRO A 12 21.58 -13.39 7.33
N VAL A 13 20.90 -12.28 7.61
CA VAL A 13 19.80 -11.77 6.79
C VAL A 13 20.34 -10.66 5.90
N PRO A 14 20.08 -10.69 4.57
CA PRO A 14 20.52 -9.62 3.69
C PRO A 14 19.84 -8.29 4.10
N PRO A 15 20.54 -7.14 3.94
CA PRO A 15 19.94 -5.84 4.19
C PRO A 15 18.71 -5.63 3.31
N ASP A 16 17.68 -4.96 3.87
CA ASP A 16 16.54 -4.54 3.08
C ASP A 16 16.98 -3.61 1.95
N GLU A 17 16.57 -3.92 0.71
CA GLU A 17 17.02 -3.22 -0.49
C GLU A 17 16.66 -1.73 -0.46
N ILE A 18 15.46 -1.37 0.02
CA ILE A 18 14.97 0.01 0.05
C ILE A 18 15.79 0.84 1.05
N PHE A 19 16.03 0.29 2.24
CA PHE A 19 16.81 0.98 3.26
C PHE A 19 18.30 1.08 2.89
N ALA A 20 18.88 0.04 2.30
CA ALA A 20 20.23 0.05 1.79
C ALA A 20 20.42 1.09 0.66
N LEU A 21 19.47 1.13 -0.29
CA LEU A 21 19.46 2.12 -1.37
C LEU A 21 19.35 3.55 -0.83
N ASN A 22 18.48 3.77 0.15
CA ASN A 22 18.30 5.07 0.79
C ASN A 22 19.58 5.50 1.54
N GLY A 23 20.22 4.59 2.25
CA GLY A 23 21.53 4.84 2.89
C GLY A 23 22.61 5.24 1.87
N ALA A 24 22.68 4.54 0.73
CA ALA A 24 23.60 4.88 -0.34
C ALA A 24 23.32 6.27 -0.93
N TYR A 25 22.06 6.62 -1.17
CA TYR A 25 21.65 7.95 -1.62
C TYR A 25 22.10 9.05 -0.65
N PHE A 26 21.92 8.87 0.66
CA PHE A 26 22.33 9.88 1.64
C PHE A 26 23.87 10.01 1.78
N ALA A 27 24.58 8.92 1.59
CA ALA A 27 26.06 8.91 1.62
C ALA A 27 26.68 9.54 0.37
N ASP A 28 25.96 9.60 -0.75
CA ASP A 28 26.42 10.21 -1.98
C ASP A 28 26.47 11.73 -1.84
N THR A 29 27.57 12.36 -2.28
CA THR A 29 27.80 13.80 -2.23
C THR A 29 27.59 14.50 -3.57
N ASP A 30 27.22 13.76 -4.64
CA ASP A 30 26.98 14.36 -5.94
C ASP A 30 25.78 15.31 -5.91
N PRO A 31 25.91 16.55 -6.41
CA PRO A 31 24.82 17.54 -6.37
C PRO A 31 23.65 17.19 -7.32
N HIS A 32 23.84 16.31 -8.29
CA HIS A 32 22.82 15.91 -9.27
C HIS A 32 22.11 14.60 -8.88
N LYS A 33 22.44 14.03 -7.71
CA LYS A 33 21.84 12.78 -7.27
C LYS A 33 20.30 12.86 -7.19
N VAL A 34 19.62 11.81 -7.64
CA VAL A 34 18.16 11.71 -7.66
C VAL A 34 17.69 10.45 -6.92
N SER A 35 16.78 10.60 -5.96
CA SER A 35 16.19 9.47 -5.23
C SER A 35 14.85 9.07 -5.86
N LEU A 36 14.81 7.91 -6.50
CA LEU A 36 13.61 7.26 -7.03
C LEU A 36 13.34 5.91 -6.34
N GLY A 37 13.99 5.64 -5.20
CA GLY A 37 13.85 4.36 -4.48
C GLY A 37 12.73 4.35 -3.45
N VAL A 38 12.59 5.43 -2.67
CA VAL A 38 11.71 5.48 -1.50
C VAL A 38 10.29 5.88 -1.86
N GLY A 39 9.32 5.15 -1.32
CA GLY A 39 7.89 5.44 -1.48
C GLY A 39 7.39 6.53 -0.54
N VAL A 40 7.93 7.74 -0.63
CA VAL A 40 7.54 8.93 0.13
C VAL A 40 7.31 10.08 -0.83
N TYR A 41 6.22 10.82 -0.63
CA TYR A 41 5.94 12.01 -1.43
C TYR A 41 6.97 13.12 -1.13
N ARG A 42 7.43 13.81 -2.18
CA ARG A 42 8.40 14.89 -2.11
C ARG A 42 7.92 16.10 -2.91
N THR A 43 8.35 17.30 -2.45
CA THR A 43 8.19 18.54 -3.22
C THR A 43 9.12 18.57 -4.44
N ASP A 44 8.99 19.58 -5.30
CA ASP A 44 9.91 19.80 -6.43
C ASP A 44 11.36 20.07 -6.02
N ASP A 45 11.59 20.46 -4.76
CA ASP A 45 12.93 20.61 -4.17
C ASP A 45 13.43 19.33 -3.47
N GLY A 46 12.73 18.20 -3.64
CA GLY A 46 13.09 16.91 -3.03
C GLY A 46 12.87 16.84 -1.51
N LYS A 47 12.18 17.83 -0.93
CA LYS A 47 11.93 17.91 0.52
C LYS A 47 10.66 17.15 0.93
N PRO A 48 10.55 16.68 2.18
CA PRO A 48 9.28 16.22 2.73
C PRO A 48 8.20 17.29 2.57
N TRP A 49 6.97 16.84 2.34
CA TRP A 49 5.80 17.71 2.25
C TRP A 49 4.74 17.27 3.28
N PRO A 50 4.81 17.79 4.52
CA PRO A 50 3.70 17.65 5.46
C PRO A 50 2.45 18.30 4.86
N LEU A 51 1.34 17.57 4.83
CA LEU A 51 0.10 18.11 4.27
C LEU A 51 -0.33 19.36 5.07
N PRO A 52 -0.70 20.46 4.40
CA PRO A 52 -1.20 21.66 5.07
C PRO A 52 -2.34 21.37 6.05
N THR A 53 -3.27 20.49 5.66
CA THR A 53 -4.39 20.08 6.53
C THR A 53 -3.92 19.31 7.76
N VAL A 54 -2.91 18.45 7.63
CA VAL A 54 -2.31 17.73 8.78
C VAL A 54 -1.67 18.71 9.75
N GLN A 55 -0.92 19.71 9.27
CA GLN A 55 -0.32 20.75 10.14
C GLN A 55 -1.37 21.58 10.88
N LYS A 56 -2.51 21.91 10.22
CA LYS A 56 -3.64 22.57 10.89
C LYS A 56 -4.25 21.70 11.98
N ALA A 57 -4.44 20.42 11.71
CA ALA A 57 -4.98 19.48 12.69
C ALA A 57 -4.03 19.28 13.89
N GLU A 58 -2.73 19.15 13.65
CA GLU A 58 -1.72 19.07 14.71
C GLU A 58 -1.76 20.30 15.62
N LYS A 59 -1.77 21.49 15.03
CA LYS A 59 -1.87 22.75 15.78
C LYS A 59 -3.14 22.80 16.63
N ALA A 60 -4.29 22.46 16.05
CA ALA A 60 -5.56 22.44 16.81
C ALA A 60 -5.54 21.45 17.96
N LEU A 61 -4.93 20.26 17.78
CA LEU A 61 -4.77 19.27 18.84
C LEU A 61 -3.81 19.73 19.95
N ASP A 62 -2.79 20.53 19.63
CA ASP A 62 -1.89 21.12 20.63
C ASP A 62 -2.58 22.21 21.44
N GLU A 63 -3.50 22.98 20.83
CA GLU A 63 -4.29 24.04 21.47
C GLU A 63 -5.41 23.48 22.37
N ASP A 64 -5.93 22.27 22.08
CA ASP A 64 -7.02 21.61 22.83
C ASP A 64 -6.62 21.24 24.28
N ASN A 65 -5.32 21.29 24.66
CA ASN A 65 -4.79 20.96 25.99
C ASN A 65 -5.34 19.62 26.56
N ASP A 66 -5.48 18.59 25.73
CA ASP A 66 -5.98 17.28 26.16
C ASP A 66 -5.03 16.66 27.20
N LEU A 67 -5.45 16.64 28.45
CA LEU A 67 -4.70 16.05 29.57
C LEU A 67 -4.48 14.54 29.39
N PHE A 68 -5.35 13.88 28.59
CA PHE A 68 -5.27 12.45 28.31
C PHE A 68 -4.43 12.11 27.08
N ARG A 69 -3.73 13.08 26.50
CA ARG A 69 -2.93 12.90 25.26
C ARG A 69 -1.91 11.75 25.37
N HIS A 70 -1.42 11.47 26.57
CA HIS A 70 -0.43 10.42 26.85
C HIS A 70 -1.03 9.15 27.48
N GLU A 71 -2.34 9.12 27.71
CA GLU A 71 -3.01 7.96 28.27
C GLU A 71 -3.15 6.82 27.25
N TYR A 72 -3.28 5.61 27.77
CA TYR A 72 -3.60 4.44 26.98
C TYR A 72 -4.97 4.58 26.30
N THR A 73 -5.08 4.13 25.06
CA THR A 73 -6.37 3.87 24.42
C THR A 73 -6.85 2.46 24.77
N ALA A 74 -8.05 2.08 24.33
CA ALA A 74 -8.48 0.68 24.34
C ALA A 74 -7.54 -0.17 23.48
N ILE A 75 -7.50 -1.49 23.73
CA ILE A 75 -6.65 -2.42 22.98
C ILE A 75 -7.04 -2.42 21.51
N GLU A 76 -8.34 -2.37 21.21
CA GLU A 76 -8.88 -2.25 19.85
C GLU A 76 -8.48 -0.93 19.14
N GLY A 77 -8.19 0.12 19.91
CA GLY A 77 -7.84 1.44 19.42
C GLY A 77 -8.78 2.55 19.88
N ASP A 78 -8.63 3.74 19.30
CA ASP A 78 -9.54 4.89 19.51
C ASP A 78 -10.87 4.62 18.81
N VAL A 79 -11.94 4.35 19.55
CA VAL A 79 -13.23 3.91 19.02
C VAL A 79 -13.82 4.88 17.97
N PRO A 80 -13.83 6.22 18.18
CA PRO A 80 -14.23 7.16 17.14
C PRO A 80 -13.38 7.04 15.86
N PHE A 81 -12.06 6.89 15.97
CA PHE A 81 -11.19 6.68 14.82
C PHE A 81 -11.53 5.40 14.06
N LEU A 82 -11.84 4.30 14.77
CA LEU A 82 -12.21 3.02 14.14
C LEU A 82 -13.46 3.16 13.27
N GLY A 83 -14.47 3.88 13.75
CA GLY A 83 -15.68 4.20 12.99
C GLY A 83 -15.38 4.98 11.72
N ILE A 84 -14.58 6.03 11.83
CA ILE A 84 -14.16 6.90 10.72
C ILE A 84 -13.33 6.13 9.70
N ALA A 85 -12.37 5.32 10.14
CA ALA A 85 -11.53 4.50 9.28
C ALA A 85 -12.35 3.50 8.45
N ARG A 86 -13.33 2.84 9.11
CA ARG A 86 -14.30 1.95 8.47
C ARG A 86 -15.14 2.72 7.44
N ASP A 87 -15.73 3.84 7.84
CA ASP A 87 -16.65 4.59 6.99
C ASP A 87 -15.91 5.18 5.76
N LEU A 88 -14.68 5.64 5.91
CA LEU A 88 -13.82 6.05 4.79
C LEU A 88 -13.56 4.89 3.80
N MET A 89 -13.29 3.69 4.30
CA MET A 89 -13.01 2.53 3.45
C MET A 89 -14.26 2.04 2.71
N PHE A 90 -15.37 1.85 3.44
CA PHE A 90 -16.56 1.18 2.91
C PHE A 90 -17.63 2.14 2.34
N GLY A 91 -17.46 3.46 2.54
CA GLY A 91 -18.34 4.47 1.96
C GLY A 91 -19.67 4.63 2.69
N PHE A 92 -19.68 4.52 4.02
CA PHE A 92 -20.85 4.74 4.83
C PHE A 92 -21.05 6.23 5.14
N GLU A 93 -22.25 6.73 4.84
CA GLU A 93 -22.61 8.15 4.99
C GLU A 93 -23.72 8.37 6.03
N GLY A 94 -23.93 7.42 6.93
CA GLY A 94 -24.88 7.58 8.04
C GLY A 94 -26.34 7.21 7.72
N LYS A 95 -26.58 6.41 6.69
CA LYS A 95 -27.92 5.92 6.33
C LYS A 95 -28.34 4.74 7.23
N GLN A 96 -29.62 4.66 7.58
CA GLN A 96 -30.16 3.58 8.45
C GLN A 96 -29.94 2.18 7.85
N SER A 97 -29.98 2.03 6.53
CA SER A 97 -29.67 0.77 5.82
C SER A 97 -28.21 0.32 5.94
N GLU A 98 -27.33 1.16 6.47
CA GLU A 98 -25.91 0.88 6.64
C GLU A 98 -25.60 0.19 7.97
N GLU A 99 -26.50 0.24 8.96
CA GLU A 99 -26.24 -0.37 10.27
C GLU A 99 -26.08 -1.90 10.17
N GLU A 100 -26.85 -2.56 9.32
CA GLU A 100 -26.69 -3.99 9.06
C GLU A 100 -25.36 -4.29 8.37
N ALA A 101 -24.94 -3.43 7.43
CA ALA A 101 -23.65 -3.56 6.76
C ALA A 101 -22.48 -3.30 7.73
N LYS A 102 -22.58 -2.26 8.56
CA LYS A 102 -21.59 -1.95 9.61
C LYS A 102 -21.47 -3.07 10.65
N ALA A 103 -22.57 -3.75 10.97
CA ALA A 103 -22.58 -4.89 11.89
C ALA A 103 -21.74 -6.09 11.40
N ARG A 104 -21.44 -6.16 10.10
CA ARG A 104 -20.57 -7.19 9.51
C ARG A 104 -19.09 -6.93 9.72
N ILE A 105 -18.68 -5.73 10.15
CA ILE A 105 -17.28 -5.31 10.12
C ILE A 105 -16.72 -5.19 11.53
N GLY A 106 -15.76 -6.04 11.87
CA GLY A 106 -14.89 -5.88 13.03
C GLY A 106 -13.68 -5.03 12.64
N THR A 107 -13.46 -3.93 13.35
CA THR A 107 -12.35 -2.98 13.06
C THR A 107 -11.46 -2.80 14.26
N VAL A 108 -10.13 -2.83 14.06
CA VAL A 108 -9.14 -2.54 15.09
C VAL A 108 -8.05 -1.63 14.55
N GLN A 109 -7.46 -0.81 15.43
CA GLN A 109 -6.32 0.05 15.10
C GLN A 109 -5.03 -0.76 15.04
N THR A 110 -4.14 -0.39 14.12
CA THR A 110 -2.87 -1.10 13.91
C THR A 110 -1.69 -0.14 13.77
N VAL A 111 -0.47 -0.70 13.84
CA VAL A 111 0.78 0.04 13.63
C VAL A 111 1.00 0.18 12.11
N ALA A 112 0.27 1.11 11.51
CA ALA A 112 0.18 1.37 10.07
C ALA A 112 -0.26 0.13 9.25
N GLY A 113 -0.12 0.23 7.92
CA GLY A 113 -0.47 -0.86 7.01
C GLY A 113 0.34 -2.13 7.21
N THR A 114 1.62 -2.03 7.58
CA THR A 114 2.45 -3.20 7.89
C THR A 114 1.88 -3.99 9.07
N GLY A 115 1.52 -3.28 10.16
CA GLY A 115 0.87 -3.91 11.30
C GLY A 115 -0.49 -4.49 10.97
N ALA A 116 -1.28 -3.83 10.09
CA ALA A 116 -2.56 -4.35 9.62
C ALA A 116 -2.41 -5.65 8.80
N ASN A 117 -1.47 -5.67 7.87
CA ASN A 117 -1.14 -6.87 7.09
C ASN A 117 -0.67 -8.02 8.00
N HIS A 118 0.23 -7.73 8.96
CA HIS A 118 0.75 -8.73 9.87
C HIS A 118 -0.32 -9.29 10.81
N LEU A 119 -1.09 -8.41 11.45
CA LEU A 119 -2.19 -8.82 12.32
C LEU A 119 -3.21 -9.67 11.58
N GLY A 120 -3.58 -9.27 10.36
CA GLY A 120 -4.50 -10.04 9.52
C GLY A 120 -3.92 -11.41 9.13
N ALA A 121 -2.66 -11.47 8.74
CA ALA A 121 -1.99 -12.73 8.41
C ALA A 121 -1.95 -13.70 9.61
N LEU A 122 -1.59 -13.19 10.81
CA LEU A 122 -1.62 -13.97 12.04
C LEU A 122 -3.03 -14.45 12.40
N PHE A 123 -4.02 -13.54 12.31
CA PHE A 123 -5.41 -13.87 12.60
C PHE A 123 -5.90 -15.01 11.69
N LEU A 124 -5.63 -14.91 10.38
CA LEU A 124 -6.00 -15.97 9.44
C LEU A 124 -5.24 -17.27 9.70
N ALA A 125 -3.95 -17.20 10.02
CA ALA A 125 -3.14 -18.37 10.35
C ALA A 125 -3.68 -19.13 11.57
N HIS A 126 -4.16 -18.42 12.59
CA HIS A 126 -4.68 -19.02 13.83
C HIS A 126 -6.10 -19.56 13.68
N HIS A 127 -6.99 -18.83 12.98
CA HIS A 127 -8.43 -19.09 13.01
C HIS A 127 -9.00 -19.70 11.73
N MET A 128 -8.54 -19.25 10.55
CA MET A 128 -8.98 -19.78 9.26
C MET A 128 -8.07 -20.91 8.75
N LYS A 129 -6.76 -20.82 9.05
CA LYS A 129 -5.72 -21.79 8.67
C LYS A 129 -5.66 -22.06 7.17
N PRO A 130 -5.48 -21.02 6.34
CA PRO A 130 -5.39 -21.22 4.90
C PRO A 130 -4.21 -22.13 4.57
N ARG A 131 -4.38 -23.00 3.57
CA ARG A 131 -3.28 -23.86 3.12
C ARG A 131 -2.18 -23.05 2.46
N ASN A 132 -2.59 -21.98 1.72
CA ASN A 132 -1.69 -21.06 1.07
C ASN A 132 -2.25 -19.65 1.12
N VAL A 133 -1.34 -18.67 1.05
CA VAL A 133 -1.66 -17.34 0.59
C VAL A 133 -1.11 -17.14 -0.84
N TRP A 134 -1.92 -16.60 -1.71
CA TRP A 134 -1.56 -16.25 -3.08
C TRP A 134 -1.16 -14.79 -3.15
N LEU A 135 0.08 -14.52 -3.56
CA LEU A 135 0.65 -13.18 -3.72
C LEU A 135 0.83 -12.88 -5.20
N SER A 136 0.63 -11.63 -5.61
CA SER A 136 0.99 -11.20 -6.97
C SER A 136 2.49 -11.35 -7.23
N ASN A 137 2.87 -11.65 -8.45
CA ASN A 137 4.27 -11.67 -8.89
C ASN A 137 4.49 -10.65 -10.01
N PRO A 138 5.19 -9.53 -9.72
CA PRO A 138 5.78 -9.12 -8.45
C PRO A 138 4.74 -8.61 -7.43
N SER A 139 5.16 -8.46 -6.17
CA SER A 139 4.41 -7.84 -5.08
C SER A 139 5.32 -6.96 -4.22
N TRP A 140 4.76 -6.22 -3.28
CA TRP A 140 5.55 -5.55 -2.24
C TRP A 140 6.35 -6.60 -1.46
N ALA A 141 7.68 -6.45 -1.44
CA ALA A 141 8.58 -7.49 -0.89
C ALA A 141 8.24 -7.90 0.54
N ASN A 142 7.75 -6.94 1.36
CA ASN A 142 7.41 -7.23 2.75
C ASN A 142 6.17 -8.14 2.92
N HIS A 143 5.31 -8.29 1.92
CA HIS A 143 4.24 -9.29 1.96
C HIS A 143 4.79 -10.70 2.20
N GLN A 144 5.90 -11.02 1.54
CA GLN A 144 6.55 -12.33 1.72
C GLN A 144 6.98 -12.54 3.18
N THR A 145 7.70 -11.55 3.74
CA THR A 145 8.15 -11.61 5.13
C THR A 145 7.00 -11.72 6.13
N ILE A 146 5.93 -10.95 5.93
CA ILE A 146 4.74 -10.96 6.80
C ILE A 146 4.10 -12.35 6.84
N TRP A 147 3.87 -12.96 5.68
CA TRP A 147 3.23 -14.27 5.61
C TRP A 147 4.15 -15.41 6.06
N ASP A 148 5.48 -15.29 5.85
CA ASP A 148 6.47 -16.22 6.41
C ASP A 148 6.46 -16.18 7.94
N LEU A 149 6.40 -14.99 8.54
CA LEU A 149 6.29 -14.83 10.00
C LEU A 149 4.98 -15.38 10.56
N ALA A 150 3.90 -15.29 9.79
CA ALA A 150 2.62 -15.91 10.16
C ALA A 150 2.61 -17.44 9.99
N GLY A 151 3.63 -18.02 9.36
CA GLY A 151 3.75 -19.45 9.13
C GLY A 151 2.80 -20.01 8.07
N VAL A 152 2.28 -19.17 7.18
CA VAL A 152 1.38 -19.58 6.09
C VAL A 152 2.19 -19.78 4.80
N PRO A 153 2.11 -20.97 4.16
CA PRO A 153 2.77 -21.21 2.88
C PRO A 153 2.34 -20.22 1.81
N ARG A 154 3.29 -19.75 1.01
CA ARG A 154 3.05 -18.78 -0.05
C ARG A 154 3.04 -19.42 -1.43
N LYS A 155 2.13 -19.00 -2.28
CA LYS A 155 2.13 -19.22 -3.72
C LYS A 155 2.10 -17.88 -4.45
N ALA A 156 2.39 -17.88 -5.74
CA ALA A 156 2.37 -16.66 -6.54
C ALA A 156 1.45 -16.84 -7.76
N TYR A 157 0.72 -15.77 -8.10
CA TYR A 157 0.01 -15.67 -9.36
C TYR A 157 0.68 -14.61 -10.26
N PRO A 158 0.71 -14.82 -11.59
CA PRO A 158 1.20 -13.83 -12.54
C PRO A 158 0.45 -12.50 -12.38
N TYR A 159 1.15 -11.39 -12.44
CA TYR A 159 0.55 -10.06 -12.35
C TYR A 159 1.10 -9.08 -13.38
N TYR A 160 2.33 -9.26 -13.81
CA TYR A 160 3.02 -8.39 -14.73
C TYR A 160 3.49 -9.15 -15.96
N HIS A 161 3.03 -8.72 -17.12
CA HIS A 161 3.48 -9.27 -18.40
C HIS A 161 4.67 -8.43 -18.92
N ALA A 162 5.89 -8.98 -18.81
CA ALA A 162 7.13 -8.25 -19.07
C ALA A 162 7.26 -7.74 -20.52
N ALA A 163 6.77 -8.49 -21.51
CA ALA A 163 6.89 -8.12 -22.92
C ALA A 163 6.01 -6.91 -23.29
N THR A 164 4.80 -6.81 -22.73
CA THR A 164 3.84 -5.72 -22.97
C THR A 164 3.84 -4.66 -21.88
N ARG A 165 4.53 -4.91 -20.76
CA ARG A 165 4.58 -4.05 -19.57
C ARG A 165 3.19 -3.71 -19.01
N SER A 166 2.25 -4.65 -19.11
CA SER A 166 0.85 -4.53 -18.71
C SER A 166 0.47 -5.51 -17.61
N PHE A 167 -0.73 -5.34 -17.05
CA PHE A 167 -1.31 -6.29 -16.11
C PHE A 167 -1.62 -7.63 -16.82
N ASP A 168 -1.13 -8.73 -16.24
CA ASP A 168 -1.36 -10.08 -16.74
C ASP A 168 -2.64 -10.68 -16.15
N PHE A 169 -3.78 -10.13 -16.57
CA PHE A 169 -5.09 -10.55 -16.08
C PHE A 169 -5.38 -12.03 -16.35
N GLU A 170 -5.12 -12.49 -17.57
CA GLU A 170 -5.39 -13.89 -17.94
C GLU A 170 -4.48 -14.85 -17.19
N GLY A 171 -3.21 -14.53 -17.03
CA GLY A 171 -2.27 -15.33 -16.24
C GLY A 171 -2.71 -15.44 -14.78
N MET A 172 -3.14 -14.33 -14.17
CA MET A 172 -3.70 -14.32 -12.81
C MET A 172 -4.93 -15.23 -12.72
N MET A 173 -5.93 -15.01 -13.58
CA MET A 173 -7.19 -15.74 -13.54
C MET A 173 -7.00 -17.25 -13.78
N ASN A 174 -6.22 -17.64 -14.77
CA ASN A 174 -5.93 -19.03 -15.10
C ASN A 174 -5.18 -19.74 -13.95
N THR A 175 -4.22 -19.07 -13.34
CA THR A 175 -3.45 -19.64 -12.21
C THR A 175 -4.35 -19.85 -10.99
N LEU A 176 -5.12 -18.83 -10.60
CA LEU A 176 -6.03 -18.94 -9.44
C LEU A 176 -7.15 -19.96 -9.72
N GLU A 177 -7.68 -20.02 -10.95
CA GLU A 177 -8.69 -21.01 -11.34
C GLU A 177 -8.17 -22.45 -11.21
N SER A 178 -6.98 -22.72 -11.73
CA SER A 178 -6.44 -24.09 -11.82
C SER A 178 -5.79 -24.57 -10.54
N GLU A 179 -5.15 -23.68 -9.76
CA GLU A 179 -4.29 -24.09 -8.65
C GLU A 179 -4.78 -23.67 -7.27
N ALA A 180 -5.54 -22.56 -7.13
CA ALA A 180 -6.03 -22.13 -5.83
C ALA A 180 -7.13 -23.07 -5.32
N LEU A 181 -7.10 -23.36 -4.04
CA LEU A 181 -8.02 -24.28 -3.38
C LEU A 181 -9.01 -23.52 -2.49
N GLU A 182 -10.17 -24.11 -2.22
CA GLU A 182 -11.14 -23.57 -1.27
C GLU A 182 -10.45 -23.26 0.07
N GLY A 183 -10.68 -22.04 0.60
CA GLY A 183 -10.10 -21.55 1.84
C GLY A 183 -8.67 -20.99 1.72
N ASP A 184 -8.05 -20.99 0.51
CA ASP A 184 -6.82 -20.25 0.30
C ASP A 184 -7.08 -18.73 0.39
N ALA A 185 -6.11 -17.98 0.94
CA ALA A 185 -6.16 -16.53 0.95
C ALA A 185 -5.56 -15.95 -0.36
N VAL A 186 -6.16 -14.89 -0.89
CA VAL A 186 -5.64 -14.16 -2.05
C VAL A 186 -5.38 -12.72 -1.65
N LEU A 187 -4.12 -12.31 -1.62
CA LEU A 187 -3.74 -10.94 -1.31
C LEU A 187 -3.89 -10.07 -2.57
N LEU A 188 -4.67 -9.01 -2.43
CA LEU A 188 -5.03 -8.07 -3.49
C LEU A 188 -4.66 -6.66 -3.06
N HIS A 189 -3.96 -5.90 -3.92
CA HIS A 189 -3.75 -4.47 -3.68
C HIS A 189 -5.03 -3.74 -4.11
N ALA A 190 -5.62 -2.95 -3.22
CA ALA A 190 -6.89 -2.27 -3.48
C ALA A 190 -6.80 -1.25 -4.62
N CYS A 191 -5.66 -0.55 -4.72
CA CYS A 191 -5.31 0.39 -5.79
C CYS A 191 -3.80 0.64 -5.79
N ALA A 192 -3.28 1.21 -6.88
CA ALA A 192 -1.87 1.59 -7.06
C ALA A 192 -0.90 0.47 -6.68
N HIS A 193 -1.05 -0.66 -7.33
CA HIS A 193 -0.30 -1.88 -7.05
C HIS A 193 1.21 -1.64 -6.92
N ASN A 194 1.80 -2.05 -5.81
CA ASN A 194 3.24 -1.97 -5.56
C ASN A 194 3.91 -3.32 -5.89
N PRO A 195 4.82 -3.40 -6.89
CA PRO A 195 5.62 -2.31 -7.46
C PRO A 195 5.14 -1.79 -8.82
N THR A 196 4.11 -2.36 -9.45
CA THR A 196 3.86 -2.19 -10.89
C THR A 196 3.12 -0.90 -11.25
N GLY A 197 2.31 -0.36 -10.33
CA GLY A 197 1.39 0.76 -10.63
C GLY A 197 0.23 0.36 -11.56
N LEU A 198 0.07 -0.92 -11.87
CA LEU A 198 -0.98 -1.45 -12.73
C LEU A 198 -2.13 -1.99 -11.86
N ASP A 199 -3.33 -1.53 -12.13
CA ASP A 199 -4.53 -1.99 -11.41
C ASP A 199 -5.52 -2.64 -12.37
N PRO A 200 -6.29 -3.66 -11.92
CA PRO A 200 -7.41 -4.18 -12.70
C PRO A 200 -8.45 -3.08 -12.97
N ASN A 201 -9.04 -3.06 -14.15
CA ASN A 201 -10.22 -2.23 -14.41
C ASN A 201 -11.47 -2.80 -13.68
N LYS A 202 -12.60 -2.09 -13.75
CA LYS A 202 -13.81 -2.48 -13.01
C LYS A 202 -14.34 -3.85 -13.43
N GLU A 203 -14.32 -4.15 -14.73
CA GLU A 203 -14.76 -5.42 -15.29
C GLU A 203 -13.86 -6.58 -14.83
N GLN A 204 -12.57 -6.35 -14.77
CA GLN A 204 -11.59 -7.31 -14.25
C GLN A 204 -11.77 -7.53 -12.75
N TRP A 205 -12.02 -6.48 -11.96
CA TRP A 205 -12.35 -6.60 -10.54
C TRP A 205 -13.62 -7.42 -10.30
N VAL A 206 -14.66 -7.22 -11.14
CA VAL A 206 -15.88 -8.05 -11.11
C VAL A 206 -15.53 -9.52 -11.31
N ALA A 207 -14.75 -9.83 -12.35
CA ALA A 207 -14.35 -11.21 -12.65
C ALA A 207 -13.48 -11.84 -11.54
N ILE A 208 -12.59 -11.05 -10.89
CA ILE A 208 -11.79 -11.52 -9.75
C ILE A 208 -12.71 -11.83 -8.56
N ALA A 209 -13.72 -10.97 -8.28
CA ALA A 209 -14.68 -11.20 -7.21
C ALA A 209 -15.52 -12.46 -7.46
N ASP A 210 -15.98 -12.66 -8.70
CA ASP A 210 -16.74 -13.85 -9.11
C ASP A 210 -15.89 -15.13 -8.96
N LEU A 211 -14.60 -15.07 -9.31
CA LEU A 211 -13.67 -16.17 -9.11
C LEU A 211 -13.50 -16.50 -7.62
N CYS A 212 -13.28 -15.48 -6.78
CA CYS A 212 -13.11 -15.67 -5.34
C CYS A 212 -14.36 -16.30 -4.72
N GLU A 213 -15.54 -15.81 -5.06
CA GLU A 213 -16.82 -16.34 -4.55
C GLU A 213 -17.03 -17.80 -4.99
N ARG A 214 -16.90 -18.09 -6.28
CA ARG A 214 -17.11 -19.42 -6.85
C ARG A 214 -16.15 -20.47 -6.31
N LYS A 215 -14.88 -20.09 -6.11
CA LYS A 215 -13.85 -20.98 -5.57
C LYS A 215 -13.75 -20.93 -4.05
N LYS A 216 -14.56 -20.09 -3.39
CA LYS A 216 -14.52 -19.84 -1.94
C LYS A 216 -13.11 -19.48 -1.45
N LEU A 217 -12.43 -18.60 -2.18
CA LEU A 217 -11.17 -18.01 -1.77
C LEU A 217 -11.44 -16.87 -0.80
N PHE A 218 -10.46 -16.56 0.04
CA PHE A 218 -10.55 -15.47 1.02
C PHE A 218 -9.79 -14.23 0.51
N PRO A 219 -10.46 -13.17 0.06
CA PRO A 219 -9.82 -11.93 -0.35
C PRO A 219 -9.21 -11.20 0.86
N PHE A 220 -7.93 -10.87 0.72
CA PHE A 220 -7.18 -10.04 1.66
C PHE A 220 -6.72 -8.78 0.93
N PHE A 221 -7.38 -7.64 1.19
CA PHE A 221 -7.00 -6.38 0.57
C PHE A 221 -5.92 -5.64 1.36
N ASP A 222 -4.84 -5.22 0.66
CA ASP A 222 -3.90 -4.21 1.15
C ASP A 222 -4.26 -2.86 0.53
N SER A 223 -4.69 -1.91 1.37
CA SER A 223 -5.08 -0.56 0.97
C SER A 223 -4.11 0.48 1.53
N ALA A 224 -2.99 0.67 0.84
CA ALA A 224 -1.95 1.61 1.25
C ALA A 224 -2.06 2.99 0.59
N TYR A 225 -2.89 3.15 -0.46
CA TYR A 225 -2.87 4.32 -1.34
C TYR A 225 -4.25 4.94 -1.59
N GLN A 226 -5.25 4.64 -0.76
CA GLN A 226 -6.61 5.18 -0.89
C GLN A 226 -6.61 6.70 -0.91
N GLY A 227 -7.17 7.30 -1.96
CA GLY A 227 -7.19 8.75 -2.21
C GLY A 227 -5.89 9.30 -2.80
N PHE A 228 -4.79 8.55 -2.71
CA PHE A 228 -3.50 8.99 -3.24
C PHE A 228 -3.29 8.57 -4.71
N ALA A 229 -3.90 7.47 -5.16
CA ALA A 229 -3.72 6.96 -6.51
C ALA A 229 -4.47 7.81 -7.54
N SER A 230 -5.79 7.92 -7.41
CA SER A 230 -6.64 8.71 -8.31
C SER A 230 -6.73 10.19 -7.93
N GLY A 231 -6.65 10.51 -6.63
CA GLY A 231 -7.00 11.77 -6.00
C GLY A 231 -8.39 11.75 -5.35
N SER A 232 -9.10 10.61 -5.43
CA SER A 232 -10.43 10.38 -4.84
C SER A 232 -10.42 9.13 -3.94
N PRO A 233 -10.67 9.28 -2.63
CA PRO A 233 -10.80 8.14 -1.73
C PRO A 233 -11.88 7.15 -2.15
N GLU A 234 -12.96 7.63 -2.76
CA GLU A 234 -14.10 6.82 -3.23
C GLU A 234 -13.70 5.94 -4.42
N GLU A 235 -13.00 6.53 -5.41
CA GLU A 235 -12.53 5.79 -6.58
C GLU A 235 -11.50 4.72 -6.20
N ASP A 236 -10.58 5.07 -5.32
CA ASP A 236 -9.52 4.14 -4.91
C ASP A 236 -10.01 3.01 -4.00
N ALA A 237 -11.18 3.17 -3.36
CA ALA A 237 -11.84 2.13 -2.57
C ALA A 237 -12.83 1.26 -3.38
N TRP A 238 -13.00 1.54 -4.68
CA TRP A 238 -14.06 0.92 -5.49
C TRP A 238 -14.01 -0.62 -5.44
N ALA A 239 -12.84 -1.22 -5.56
CA ALA A 239 -12.69 -2.68 -5.55
C ALA A 239 -13.15 -3.29 -4.21
N VAL A 240 -12.69 -2.73 -3.08
CA VAL A 240 -13.10 -3.16 -1.73
C VAL A 240 -14.60 -3.04 -1.55
N ARG A 241 -15.17 -1.89 -1.95
CA ARG A 241 -16.62 -1.62 -1.84
C ARG A 241 -17.43 -2.56 -2.74
N TYR A 242 -16.93 -2.88 -3.94
CA TYR A 242 -17.58 -3.82 -4.84
C TYR A 242 -17.66 -5.22 -4.21
N PHE A 243 -16.56 -5.75 -3.70
CA PHE A 243 -16.54 -7.05 -3.04
C PHE A 243 -17.48 -7.08 -1.84
N PHE A 244 -17.40 -6.09 -0.96
CA PHE A 244 -18.22 -6.03 0.25
C PHE A 244 -19.72 -5.95 -0.04
N ASN A 245 -20.13 -5.12 -1.00
CA ASN A 245 -21.53 -4.87 -1.30
C ASN A 245 -22.17 -5.93 -2.21
N ASN A 246 -21.40 -6.45 -3.19
CA ASN A 246 -21.93 -7.35 -4.22
C ASN A 246 -21.67 -8.83 -3.93
N LYS A 247 -20.81 -9.14 -2.95
CA LYS A 247 -20.52 -10.49 -2.48
C LYS A 247 -20.79 -10.65 -0.98
N PRO A 248 -22.04 -10.41 -0.52
CA PRO A 248 -22.38 -10.32 0.92
C PRO A 248 -22.21 -11.62 1.69
N ASP A 249 -22.14 -12.76 1.00
CA ASP A 249 -21.93 -14.08 1.61
C ASP A 249 -20.45 -14.48 1.67
N MET A 250 -19.56 -13.66 1.10
CA MET A 250 -18.13 -13.87 1.15
C MET A 250 -17.53 -13.09 2.34
N GLU A 251 -16.64 -13.75 3.07
CA GLU A 251 -15.79 -13.09 4.06
C GLU A 251 -14.55 -12.53 3.40
N MET A 252 -14.06 -11.40 3.90
CA MET A 252 -12.83 -10.77 3.43
C MET A 252 -12.21 -9.92 4.51
N CYS A 253 -10.99 -9.45 4.32
CA CYS A 253 -10.41 -8.44 5.20
C CYS A 253 -9.68 -7.34 4.43
N VAL A 254 -9.46 -6.21 5.13
CA VAL A 254 -8.77 -5.05 4.58
C VAL A 254 -7.72 -4.55 5.57
N ALA A 255 -6.47 -4.49 5.12
CA ALA A 255 -5.38 -3.80 5.79
C ALA A 255 -5.29 -2.37 5.26
N GLN A 256 -5.72 -1.38 6.07
CA GLN A 256 -5.77 0.04 5.70
C GLN A 256 -4.61 0.81 6.31
N SER A 257 -3.95 1.64 5.49
CA SER A 257 -2.84 2.50 5.93
C SER A 257 -3.17 3.97 5.70
N PHE A 258 -2.81 4.81 6.68
CA PHE A 258 -2.88 6.26 6.59
C PHE A 258 -1.51 6.91 6.38
N SER A 259 -0.48 6.10 6.06
CA SER A 259 0.89 6.60 5.91
C SER A 259 1.07 7.55 4.73
N LYS A 260 0.42 7.27 3.58
CA LYS A 260 0.62 8.04 2.34
C LYS A 260 -0.44 9.12 2.17
N ASN A 261 -1.71 8.77 2.29
CA ASN A 261 -2.82 9.70 2.06
C ASN A 261 -2.96 10.82 3.09
N PHE A 262 -2.36 10.66 4.28
CA PHE A 262 -2.21 11.74 5.27
C PHE A 262 -0.75 12.20 5.43
N GLY A 263 0.20 11.60 4.71
CA GLY A 263 1.63 11.91 4.88
C GLY A 263 2.18 11.56 6.27
N LEU A 264 1.50 10.67 7.01
CA LEU A 264 1.81 10.30 8.40
C LEU A 264 2.78 9.12 8.51
N TYR A 265 3.74 9.04 7.62
CA TYR A 265 4.68 7.90 7.48
C TYR A 265 5.29 7.43 8.81
N GLY A 266 5.80 8.36 9.61
CA GLY A 266 6.46 8.10 10.90
C GLY A 266 5.49 7.92 12.07
N GLN A 267 4.23 8.38 11.94
CA GLN A 267 3.21 8.32 13.00
C GLN A 267 2.56 6.95 13.16
N ARG A 268 2.76 6.06 12.21
CA ARG A 268 2.32 4.67 12.22
C ARG A 268 0.83 4.48 12.47
N VAL A 269 -0.02 5.01 11.60
CA VAL A 269 -1.49 4.92 11.68
C VAL A 269 -2.03 3.95 10.64
N GLY A 270 -2.85 3.01 11.06
CA GLY A 270 -3.54 2.05 10.23
C GLY A 270 -4.76 1.45 10.93
N ALA A 271 -5.55 0.72 10.16
CA ALA A 271 -6.67 -0.06 10.67
C ALA A 271 -6.72 -1.42 9.97
N PHE A 272 -7.21 -2.41 10.67
CA PHE A 272 -7.55 -3.71 10.09
C PHE A 272 -9.04 -3.94 10.21
N HIS A 273 -9.67 -4.36 9.12
CA HIS A 273 -11.09 -4.64 9.05
C HIS A 273 -11.30 -6.10 8.66
N TYR A 274 -12.04 -6.85 9.48
CA TYR A 274 -12.54 -8.17 9.11
C TYR A 274 -14.02 -8.08 8.75
N CYS A 275 -14.37 -8.46 7.55
CA CYS A 275 -15.73 -8.41 7.03
C CYS A 275 -16.32 -9.83 7.05
N LEU A 276 -17.31 -10.01 7.92
CA LEU A 276 -18.09 -11.23 8.03
C LEU A 276 -19.08 -11.36 6.88
N ASN A 277 -19.44 -12.58 6.53
CA ASN A 277 -20.62 -12.81 5.71
C ASN A 277 -21.89 -12.34 6.42
N ARG A 278 -22.96 -12.06 5.67
CA ARG A 278 -24.20 -11.47 6.24
C ARG A 278 -24.91 -12.34 7.27
N SER A 279 -24.67 -13.67 7.27
CA SER A 279 -25.32 -14.60 8.21
C SER A 279 -24.53 -14.76 9.53
N SER A 280 -23.32 -14.24 9.61
CA SER A 280 -22.37 -14.45 10.73
C SER A 280 -22.14 -13.20 11.59
N THR A 281 -22.97 -12.17 11.47
CA THR A 281 -22.79 -10.88 12.19
C THR A 281 -22.74 -11.04 13.71
N SER A 282 -23.37 -12.07 14.27
CA SER A 282 -23.40 -12.36 15.71
C SER A 282 -22.02 -12.67 16.31
N ILE A 283 -21.03 -13.06 15.50
CA ILE A 283 -19.69 -13.36 15.99
C ILE A 283 -18.71 -12.18 15.83
N ARG A 284 -19.16 -11.00 15.37
CA ARG A 284 -18.28 -9.82 15.16
C ARG A 284 -17.44 -9.49 16.39
N ASP A 285 -18.07 -9.43 17.55
CA ASP A 285 -17.38 -9.08 18.80
C ASP A 285 -16.41 -10.17 19.25
N VAL A 286 -16.68 -11.45 18.90
CA VAL A 286 -15.75 -12.56 19.10
C VAL A 286 -14.53 -12.39 18.20
N VAL A 287 -14.71 -12.00 16.94
CA VAL A 287 -13.60 -11.70 16.01
C VAL A 287 -12.77 -10.55 16.55
N VAL A 288 -13.39 -9.42 16.93
CA VAL A 288 -12.68 -8.27 17.53
C VAL A 288 -11.93 -8.68 18.80
N GLY A 289 -12.53 -9.47 19.67
CA GLY A 289 -11.88 -9.98 20.89
C GLY A 289 -10.63 -10.80 20.61
N ASN A 290 -10.65 -11.66 19.58
CA ASN A 290 -9.48 -12.43 19.16
C ASN A 290 -8.39 -11.53 18.50
N LEU A 291 -8.78 -10.54 17.71
CA LEU A 291 -7.84 -9.54 17.21
C LEU A 291 -7.18 -8.77 18.36
N CYS A 292 -7.96 -8.33 19.35
CA CYS A 292 -7.44 -7.68 20.57
C CYS A 292 -6.49 -8.57 21.36
N HIS A 293 -6.74 -9.88 21.42
CA HIS A 293 -5.83 -10.84 22.06
C HIS A 293 -4.45 -10.85 21.38
N LEU A 294 -4.41 -10.89 20.05
CA LEU A 294 -3.16 -10.78 19.27
C LEU A 294 -2.48 -9.43 19.51
N ILE A 295 -3.23 -8.31 19.36
CA ILE A 295 -2.73 -6.95 19.60
C ILE A 295 -2.08 -6.86 20.99
N ARG A 296 -2.75 -7.39 22.03
CA ARG A 296 -2.25 -7.35 23.40
C ARG A 296 -0.90 -8.02 23.55
N GLY A 297 -0.69 -9.14 22.85
CA GLY A 297 0.57 -9.88 22.87
C GLY A 297 1.69 -9.22 22.06
N GLU A 298 1.36 -8.50 21.00
CA GLU A 298 2.36 -7.93 20.07
C GLU A 298 2.81 -6.52 20.41
N PHE A 299 1.87 -5.57 20.58
CA PHE A 299 2.19 -4.16 20.78
C PHE A 299 1.26 -3.45 21.76
N SER A 300 0.35 -4.20 22.39
CA SER A 300 -0.55 -3.75 23.46
C SER A 300 -1.68 -2.82 23.00
N MET A 301 -1.41 -1.81 22.20
CA MET A 301 -2.37 -0.85 21.60
C MET A 301 -1.72 -0.08 20.44
N GLY A 302 -2.52 0.47 19.53
CA GLY A 302 -2.02 1.34 18.46
C GLY A 302 -1.55 2.71 18.95
N PRO A 303 -0.64 3.39 18.20
CA PRO A 303 -0.16 4.73 18.55
C PRO A 303 -1.29 5.77 18.51
N ARG A 304 -1.37 6.64 19.53
CA ARG A 304 -2.46 7.60 19.70
C ARG A 304 -2.32 8.86 18.82
N SER A 305 -1.14 9.43 18.72
CA SER A 305 -0.95 10.74 18.08
C SER A 305 -1.46 10.80 16.65
N GLY A 306 -1.05 9.86 15.80
CA GLY A 306 -1.44 9.85 14.40
C GLY A 306 -2.93 9.60 14.19
N CYS A 307 -3.57 8.70 14.97
CA CYS A 307 -5.01 8.47 14.83
C CYS A 307 -5.83 9.69 15.28
N SER A 308 -5.34 10.47 16.27
CA SER A 308 -5.96 11.73 16.68
C SER A 308 -5.94 12.77 15.55
N ILE A 309 -4.86 12.85 14.77
CA ILE A 309 -4.77 13.72 13.59
C ILE A 309 -5.80 13.32 12.53
N VAL A 310 -5.85 12.04 12.17
CA VAL A 310 -6.82 11.52 11.19
C VAL A 310 -8.25 11.78 11.66
N LYS A 311 -8.54 11.49 12.94
CA LYS A 311 -9.84 11.76 13.55
C LYS A 311 -10.21 13.24 13.46
N LYS A 312 -9.30 14.15 13.87
CA LYS A 312 -9.55 15.60 13.83
C LYS A 312 -9.89 16.10 12.42
N ILE A 313 -9.20 15.57 11.41
CA ILE A 313 -9.46 15.92 10.01
C ILE A 313 -10.83 15.39 9.56
N LEU A 314 -11.06 14.09 9.69
CA LEU A 314 -12.23 13.43 9.10
C LEU A 314 -13.54 13.64 9.92
N THR A 315 -13.49 14.29 11.07
CA THR A 315 -14.68 14.74 11.83
C THR A 315 -15.04 16.21 11.58
N SER A 316 -14.25 16.92 10.78
CA SER A 316 -14.51 18.30 10.38
C SER A 316 -14.75 18.36 8.88
N ASP A 317 -15.91 18.83 8.45
CA ASP A 317 -16.25 18.98 7.03
C ASP A 317 -15.23 19.89 6.31
N GLU A 318 -14.82 20.99 6.98
CA GLU A 318 -13.82 21.92 6.46
C GLU A 318 -12.46 21.24 6.26
N LEU A 319 -11.92 20.57 7.29
CA LEU A 319 -10.63 19.89 7.17
C LEU A 319 -10.68 18.70 6.21
N THR A 320 -11.80 17.98 6.13
CA THR A 320 -12.00 16.90 5.15
C THR A 320 -11.96 17.45 3.71
N ALA A 321 -12.61 18.60 3.46
CA ALA A 321 -12.57 19.25 2.14
C ALA A 321 -11.14 19.68 1.79
N GLU A 322 -10.40 20.27 2.71
CA GLU A 322 -8.99 20.66 2.52
C GLU A 322 -8.10 19.42 2.29
N TRP A 323 -8.28 18.35 3.07
CA TRP A 323 -7.55 17.11 2.88
C TRP A 323 -7.79 16.50 1.49
N ASN A 324 -9.02 16.52 0.99
CA ASN A 324 -9.32 16.10 -0.37
C ASN A 324 -8.57 16.95 -1.42
N GLN A 325 -8.40 18.25 -1.17
CA GLN A 325 -7.58 19.12 -2.03
C GLN A 325 -6.09 18.74 -1.96
N ASP A 326 -5.55 18.46 -0.77
CA ASP A 326 -4.18 18.00 -0.61
C ASP A 326 -3.93 16.68 -1.39
N LEU A 327 -4.88 15.74 -1.33
CA LEU A 327 -4.83 14.49 -2.13
C LEU A 327 -4.79 14.76 -3.63
N GLN A 328 -5.63 15.67 -4.11
CA GLN A 328 -5.64 16.06 -5.52
C GLN A 328 -4.32 16.71 -5.96
N VAL A 329 -3.73 17.56 -5.12
CA VAL A 329 -2.41 18.16 -5.37
C VAL A 329 -1.34 17.09 -5.52
N MET A 330 -1.29 16.13 -4.60
CA MET A 330 -0.31 15.03 -4.64
C MET A 330 -0.49 14.14 -5.88
N SER A 331 -1.72 13.67 -6.12
CA SER A 331 -2.05 12.79 -7.24
C SER A 331 -1.80 13.49 -8.59
N SER A 332 -2.25 14.73 -8.75
CA SER A 332 -2.06 15.51 -9.99
C SER A 332 -0.59 15.74 -10.29
N ARG A 333 0.22 16.07 -9.27
CA ARG A 333 1.67 16.24 -9.45
C ARG A 333 2.33 14.96 -9.92
N ILE A 334 1.98 13.80 -9.34
CA ILE A 334 2.55 12.51 -9.77
C ILE A 334 2.16 12.22 -11.23
N LYS A 335 0.90 12.44 -11.61
CA LYS A 335 0.44 12.29 -13.00
C LYS A 335 1.21 13.23 -13.95
N THR A 336 1.42 14.49 -13.55
CA THR A 336 2.22 15.44 -14.32
C THR A 336 3.67 14.98 -14.51
N MET A 337 4.30 14.41 -13.48
CA MET A 337 5.67 13.91 -13.58
C MET A 337 5.77 12.64 -14.45
N ARG A 338 4.76 11.76 -14.43
CA ARG A 338 4.67 10.64 -15.38
C ARG A 338 4.63 11.11 -16.81
N GLN A 339 3.73 12.07 -17.10
CA GLN A 339 3.60 12.64 -18.44
C GLN A 339 4.87 13.36 -18.88
N ALA A 340 5.53 14.09 -17.99
CA ALA A 340 6.79 14.77 -18.29
C ALA A 340 7.90 13.78 -18.62
N LEU A 341 8.05 12.70 -17.84
CA LEU A 341 9.04 11.64 -18.12
C LEU A 341 8.76 10.96 -19.46
N TYR A 342 7.51 10.58 -19.71
CA TYR A 342 7.09 10.01 -20.99
C TYR A 342 7.42 10.93 -22.17
N ASN A 343 7.03 12.21 -22.09
CA ASN A 343 7.27 13.18 -23.15
C ASN A 343 8.78 13.36 -23.44
N GLU A 344 9.63 13.37 -22.41
CA GLU A 344 11.07 13.47 -22.59
C GLU A 344 11.67 12.23 -23.27
N LEU A 345 11.22 11.01 -22.88
CA LEU A 345 11.68 9.77 -23.51
C LEU A 345 11.27 9.68 -24.99
N ILE A 346 10.06 10.14 -25.33
CA ILE A 346 9.59 10.25 -26.73
C ILE A 346 10.40 11.30 -27.49
N ARG A 347 10.64 12.48 -26.90
CA ARG A 347 11.45 13.54 -27.51
C ARG A 347 12.87 13.06 -27.83
N LEU A 348 13.47 12.26 -26.96
CA LEU A 348 14.80 11.66 -27.13
C LEU A 348 14.79 10.48 -28.12
N GLN A 349 13.62 10.03 -28.55
CA GLN A 349 13.46 8.81 -29.36
C GLN A 349 14.14 7.60 -28.70
N THR A 350 13.94 7.49 -27.36
CA THR A 350 14.50 6.38 -26.57
C THR A 350 13.96 5.04 -27.06
N PRO A 351 14.81 4.06 -27.38
CA PRO A 351 14.37 2.76 -27.90
C PRO A 351 13.37 2.06 -26.98
N GLY A 352 12.39 1.40 -27.54
CA GLY A 352 11.34 0.67 -26.84
C GLY A 352 10.00 1.41 -26.80
N THR A 353 9.08 0.96 -25.94
CA THR A 353 7.75 1.52 -25.73
C THR A 353 7.66 2.11 -24.32
N TRP A 354 7.01 3.26 -24.15
CA TRP A 354 7.02 4.00 -22.88
C TRP A 354 5.63 4.37 -22.37
N GLU A 355 4.58 3.98 -23.09
CA GLU A 355 3.17 4.25 -22.76
C GLU A 355 2.79 3.72 -21.37
N HIS A 356 3.38 2.60 -20.96
CA HIS A 356 3.16 2.03 -19.63
C HIS A 356 3.46 3.01 -18.48
N ILE A 357 4.33 4.00 -18.67
CA ILE A 357 4.62 5.02 -17.63
C ILE A 357 3.39 5.86 -17.33
N ILE A 358 2.60 6.20 -18.34
CA ILE A 358 1.38 7.02 -18.18
C ILE A 358 0.15 6.17 -17.88
N ASP A 359 0.14 4.88 -18.23
CA ASP A 359 -0.94 3.94 -17.92
C ASP A 359 -0.92 3.48 -16.46
N GLN A 360 0.26 3.50 -15.81
CA GLN A 360 0.44 3.14 -14.42
C GLN A 360 -0.10 4.22 -13.48
N SER A 361 -0.61 3.79 -12.31
CA SER A 361 -1.17 4.67 -11.29
C SER A 361 -0.31 4.74 -10.01
N GLY A 362 -0.57 5.73 -9.18
CA GLY A 362 0.05 5.85 -7.86
C GLY A 362 1.52 6.27 -7.91
N MET A 363 2.24 5.98 -6.82
CA MET A 363 3.57 6.49 -6.55
C MET A 363 4.67 5.86 -7.41
N PHE A 364 4.48 4.62 -7.87
CA PHE A 364 5.55 3.85 -8.50
C PHE A 364 5.35 3.67 -10.01
N SER A 365 6.46 3.63 -10.73
CA SER A 365 6.53 3.12 -12.09
C SER A 365 7.44 1.89 -12.14
N TYR A 366 6.98 0.84 -12.81
CA TYR A 366 7.78 -0.34 -13.12
C TYR A 366 8.33 -0.14 -14.53
N THR A 367 9.56 0.41 -14.61
CA THR A 367 10.11 0.97 -15.86
C THR A 367 10.46 -0.06 -16.92
N GLY A 368 10.64 -1.32 -16.52
CA GLY A 368 11.14 -2.38 -17.40
C GLY A 368 12.65 -2.33 -17.64
N LEU A 369 13.38 -1.49 -16.92
CA LEU A 369 14.86 -1.45 -16.97
C LEU A 369 15.44 -2.74 -16.36
N SER A 370 16.50 -3.25 -17.00
CA SER A 370 17.25 -4.40 -16.48
C SER A 370 18.09 -4.01 -15.25
N PRO A 371 18.44 -4.98 -14.39
CA PRO A 371 19.34 -4.70 -13.27
C PRO A 371 20.66 -4.06 -13.68
N LYS A 372 21.23 -4.42 -14.84
CA LYS A 372 22.46 -3.82 -15.39
C LYS A 372 22.28 -2.33 -15.66
N GLN A 373 21.15 -1.97 -16.31
CA GLN A 373 20.79 -0.57 -16.59
C GLN A 373 20.54 0.22 -15.30
N VAL A 374 19.90 -0.38 -14.31
CA VAL A 374 19.67 0.23 -12.99
C VAL A 374 21.00 0.52 -12.27
N TYR A 375 21.94 -0.41 -12.29
CA TYR A 375 23.27 -0.17 -11.71
C TYR A 375 24.03 0.93 -12.45
N ALA A 376 23.94 0.98 -13.79
CA ALA A 376 24.56 2.05 -14.57
C ALA A 376 23.94 3.43 -14.27
N LEU A 377 22.61 3.51 -14.08
CA LEU A 377 21.96 4.75 -13.63
C LEU A 377 22.50 5.22 -12.28
N LYS A 378 22.70 4.31 -11.33
CA LYS A 378 23.27 4.65 -10.03
C LYS A 378 24.73 5.07 -10.14
N ASP A 379 25.58 4.28 -10.84
CA ASP A 379 27.02 4.44 -10.80
C ASP A 379 27.54 5.57 -11.71
N LYS A 380 26.82 5.87 -12.83
CA LYS A 380 27.20 6.93 -13.78
C LYS A 380 26.41 8.23 -13.58
N TYR A 381 25.15 8.12 -13.12
CA TYR A 381 24.22 9.26 -13.10
C TYR A 381 23.70 9.58 -11.70
N HIS A 382 24.14 8.86 -10.66
CA HIS A 382 23.69 9.06 -9.28
C HIS A 382 22.16 9.01 -9.12
N ILE A 383 21.48 8.19 -9.96
CA ILE A 383 20.03 7.99 -9.94
C ILE A 383 19.73 6.66 -9.23
N TYR A 384 19.04 6.74 -8.11
CA TYR A 384 18.80 5.64 -7.18
C TYR A 384 17.38 5.09 -7.32
N LEU A 385 17.21 3.90 -7.91
CA LEU A 385 15.96 3.15 -8.00
C LEU A 385 16.22 1.66 -7.67
N LEU A 386 15.16 0.88 -7.44
CA LEU A 386 15.33 -0.53 -7.09
C LEU A 386 15.84 -1.35 -8.28
N LYS A 387 16.62 -2.39 -8.01
CA LYS A 387 17.20 -3.29 -9.04
C LYS A 387 16.13 -3.94 -9.94
N SER A 388 14.90 -4.04 -9.45
CA SER A 388 13.75 -4.52 -10.22
C SER A 388 13.27 -3.56 -11.31
N GLY A 389 13.83 -2.35 -11.38
CA GLY A 389 13.35 -1.27 -12.26
C GLY A 389 12.17 -0.47 -11.68
N ARG A 390 11.78 -0.70 -10.39
CA ARG A 390 10.78 0.13 -9.74
C ARG A 390 11.35 1.51 -9.42
N ALA A 391 10.74 2.55 -9.97
CA ALA A 391 11.04 3.94 -9.71
C ALA A 391 9.89 4.64 -8.97
N SER A 392 10.20 5.45 -7.96
CA SER A 392 9.24 6.34 -7.30
C SER A 392 9.10 7.61 -8.11
N ILE A 393 7.96 7.79 -8.75
CA ILE A 393 7.65 8.99 -9.56
C ILE A 393 7.62 10.26 -8.69
N SER A 394 7.31 10.11 -7.40
CA SER A 394 7.32 11.24 -6.46
C SER A 394 8.72 11.86 -6.25
N GLY A 395 9.80 11.18 -6.62
CA GLY A 395 11.16 11.73 -6.61
C GLY A 395 11.51 12.56 -7.85
N LEU A 396 10.66 12.52 -8.89
CA LEU A 396 10.82 13.39 -10.05
C LEU A 396 10.31 14.81 -9.75
N SER A 397 10.89 15.79 -10.44
CA SER A 397 10.51 17.19 -10.42
C SER A 397 10.76 17.82 -11.78
N GLN A 398 10.21 19.02 -12.00
CA GLN A 398 10.49 19.79 -13.22
C GLN A 398 12.00 20.06 -13.42
N LYS A 399 12.78 20.06 -12.32
CA LYS A 399 14.22 20.33 -12.35
C LYS A 399 15.04 19.11 -12.76
N ASN A 400 14.57 17.87 -12.51
CA ASN A 400 15.35 16.67 -12.71
C ASN A 400 14.80 15.70 -13.77
N VAL A 401 13.54 15.85 -14.21
CA VAL A 401 12.91 14.89 -15.13
C VAL A 401 13.63 14.76 -16.46
N ALA A 402 14.13 15.86 -17.04
CA ALA A 402 14.90 15.83 -18.28
C ALA A 402 16.25 15.10 -18.09
N TYR A 403 16.95 15.36 -16.99
CA TYR A 403 18.18 14.65 -16.63
C TYR A 403 17.96 13.14 -16.46
N VAL A 404 16.90 12.76 -15.74
CA VAL A 404 16.53 11.35 -15.54
C VAL A 404 16.20 10.67 -16.88
N ALA A 405 15.45 11.34 -17.76
CA ALA A 405 15.13 10.81 -19.08
C ALA A 405 16.37 10.63 -19.97
N GLN A 406 17.30 11.58 -19.97
CA GLN A 406 18.57 11.47 -20.70
C GLN A 406 19.41 10.29 -20.19
N ALA A 407 19.49 10.12 -18.87
CA ALA A 407 20.20 9.00 -18.27
C ALA A 407 19.56 7.64 -18.63
N ILE A 408 18.24 7.56 -18.64
CA ILE A 408 17.51 6.36 -19.08
C ILE A 408 17.79 6.08 -20.55
N ASP A 409 17.74 7.09 -21.43
CA ASP A 409 18.05 6.96 -22.85
C ASP A 409 19.47 6.41 -23.07
N ASP A 410 20.46 6.96 -22.35
CA ASP A 410 21.86 6.52 -22.47
C ASP A 410 22.04 5.05 -22.06
N VAL A 411 21.50 4.65 -20.89
CA VAL A 411 21.68 3.26 -20.42
C VAL A 411 20.92 2.25 -21.27
N ILE A 412 19.81 2.64 -21.90
CA ILE A 412 19.08 1.78 -22.85
C ILE A 412 19.88 1.56 -24.12
N ARG A 413 20.58 2.59 -24.62
CA ARG A 413 21.39 2.48 -25.84
C ARG A 413 22.70 1.75 -25.61
N ASN A 414 23.31 1.91 -24.43
CA ASN A 414 24.71 1.53 -24.21
C ASN A 414 24.89 0.36 -23.23
N GLU A 415 23.87 -0.04 -22.46
CA GLU A 415 23.95 -1.07 -21.42
C GLU A 415 23.01 -2.27 -21.74
N ASN A 416 23.26 -2.96 -22.84
CA ASN A 416 22.54 -4.18 -23.23
C ASN A 416 22.97 -5.42 -22.43
#